data_f3ec38381f329a6930ebd3465f8290f7
#
_entry.id   f3ec38381f329a6930ebd3465f8290f7
#
_cell.length_a   1.000
_cell.length_b   1.000
_cell.length_c   1.000
_cell.angle_alpha   90.00
_cell.angle_beta   90.00
_cell.angle_gamma   90.00
#
_symmetry.space_group_name_H-M   'P 1'
#
loop_
_entity.id
_entity.type
_entity.pdbx_description
1 polymer ?
#
loop_
_entity_poly.entity_id
_entity_poly.type
_entity_poly.pdbx_seq_one_letter_code
_entity_poly.pdbx_strand_id
1 'polypeptide(L)'
;MDGTQPTPGSARHDVDVDAPWRRTAAAAGLLGDAGPVPTVFETMTGLAVEHGAVNLGQGFPDADGPDALLRLAADAVLAGPNQYAPGTGDPVLRQAVAEHRRRHWGVTEDPATQVMITTGATEGIAATVLAFVRPGDEVVTVEPFYDSHAATIALAGGRHVSVPVEAPDFLPDPARVADAITDRTRLLIVNTPHNPTGAVYPRELLEELVALCRSRGVLILADEVYDHLVYEGEHVGLRSVAGAEDIALTVSSAGKAFAVTGWKVGWLTGPAELVGAARAVKQFLTYSSGPAFQRALGAYLPTDDAERHLAGQRERYRDARDRLVAGLREAGLDPVVPAAGYFVVVDLAPWGVTDAAEAAVRWTREAGVTGIPVGALCRPDGGHLRSWLRLAFCKSPDAIDEAMRRLAEAAPRLRAA
;
A
#
# COMPACT_ATOMS: atom_id res chain seq x y z
N MET A 1 -24.07 -58.50 -26.74
CA MET A 1 -22.89 -57.64 -27.02
C MET A 1 -23.22 -56.26 -26.47
N ASP A 2 -22.81 -56.10 -25.23
CA ASP A 2 -23.12 -54.85 -24.48
C ASP A 2 -21.91 -53.94 -24.57
N GLY A 3 -22.09 -52.89 -25.35
CA GLY A 3 -21.04 -51.92 -25.67
C GLY A 3 -21.17 -50.66 -24.81
N THR A 4 -20.78 -50.74 -23.54
CA THR A 4 -20.60 -49.55 -22.71
C THR A 4 -19.33 -48.79 -23.14
N GLN A 5 -19.52 -47.70 -23.86
CA GLN A 5 -18.44 -46.74 -24.07
C GLN A 5 -18.05 -46.08 -22.74
N PRO A 6 -16.75 -45.94 -22.44
CA PRO A 6 -16.32 -45.25 -21.25
C PRO A 6 -16.63 -43.71 -21.44
N THR A 7 -17.32 -43.14 -20.46
CA THR A 7 -17.47 -41.67 -20.31
C THR A 7 -16.10 -41.00 -20.33
N PRO A 8 -15.91 -39.90 -21.06
CA PRO A 8 -14.67 -39.17 -21.00
C PRO A 8 -14.46 -38.65 -19.58
N GLY A 9 -13.49 -39.23 -18.87
CA GLY A 9 -13.02 -38.70 -17.61
C GLY A 9 -12.63 -37.24 -17.80
N SER A 10 -13.19 -36.34 -16.97
CA SER A 10 -12.72 -34.97 -16.86
C SER A 10 -11.21 -35.02 -16.65
N ALA A 11 -10.44 -34.65 -17.64
CA ALA A 11 -9.02 -34.39 -17.47
C ALA A 11 -8.91 -33.26 -16.44
N ARG A 12 -8.71 -33.62 -15.18
CA ARG A 12 -8.17 -32.67 -14.21
C ARG A 12 -6.82 -32.29 -14.78
N HIS A 13 -6.71 -31.08 -15.33
CA HIS A 13 -5.40 -30.51 -15.58
C HIS A 13 -4.71 -30.51 -14.21
N ASP A 14 -3.72 -31.36 -14.05
CA ASP A 14 -2.80 -31.34 -12.91
C ASP A 14 -2.12 -29.97 -12.98
N VAL A 15 -2.67 -29.02 -12.23
CA VAL A 15 -2.12 -27.67 -12.18
C VAL A 15 -0.79 -27.79 -11.47
N ASP A 16 0.29 -27.64 -12.26
CA ASP A 16 1.67 -27.76 -11.81
C ASP A 16 1.86 -27.05 -10.45
N VAL A 17 2.36 -27.80 -9.47
CA VAL A 17 2.64 -27.29 -8.11
C VAL A 17 3.62 -26.11 -8.12
N ASP A 18 4.48 -26.03 -9.15
CA ASP A 18 5.47 -24.96 -9.32
C ASP A 18 5.00 -23.82 -10.22
N ALA A 19 3.73 -23.82 -10.63
CA ALA A 19 3.19 -22.77 -11.49
C ALA A 19 3.38 -21.36 -10.87
N PRO A 20 3.77 -20.33 -11.65
CA PRO A 20 4.07 -18.99 -11.14
C PRO A 20 2.96 -18.37 -10.29
N TRP A 21 1.68 -18.61 -10.65
CA TRP A 21 0.55 -18.11 -9.89
C TRP A 21 0.48 -18.67 -8.45
N ARG A 22 0.91 -19.93 -8.24
CA ARG A 22 0.92 -20.54 -6.91
C ARG A 22 1.95 -19.88 -5.98
N ARG A 23 3.14 -19.60 -6.50
CA ARG A 23 4.17 -18.86 -5.74
C ARG A 23 3.67 -17.48 -5.35
N THR A 24 3.04 -16.77 -6.31
CA THR A 24 2.47 -15.45 -6.09
C THR A 24 1.35 -15.50 -5.05
N ALA A 25 0.42 -16.45 -5.20
CA ALA A 25 -0.68 -16.64 -4.25
C ALA A 25 -0.17 -16.97 -2.84
N ALA A 26 0.80 -17.87 -2.74
CA ALA A 26 1.41 -18.23 -1.45
C ALA A 26 2.09 -17.03 -0.77
N ALA A 27 2.84 -16.22 -1.53
CA ALA A 27 3.51 -15.04 -1.01
C ALA A 27 2.54 -13.96 -0.51
N ALA A 28 1.32 -13.92 -1.07
CA ALA A 28 0.25 -13.00 -0.68
C ALA A 28 -0.75 -13.59 0.34
N GLY A 29 -0.52 -14.82 0.82
CA GLY A 29 -1.46 -15.50 1.72
C GLY A 29 -2.78 -15.92 1.04
N LEU A 30 -2.77 -16.09 -0.29
CA LEU A 30 -3.96 -16.43 -1.10
C LEU A 30 -4.01 -17.92 -1.50
N LEU A 31 -3.21 -18.77 -0.88
CA LEU A 31 -3.15 -20.20 -1.17
C LEU A 31 -3.48 -21.02 0.08
N GLY A 32 -4.62 -21.69 0.05
CA GLY A 32 -5.02 -22.69 1.04
C GLY A 32 -4.83 -24.13 0.53
N ASP A 33 -5.14 -25.11 1.35
CA ASP A 33 -4.99 -26.55 1.03
C ASP A 33 -5.79 -26.96 -0.22
N ALA A 34 -6.96 -26.36 -0.43
CA ALA A 34 -7.85 -26.66 -1.55
C ALA A 34 -7.62 -25.81 -2.80
N GLY A 35 -6.68 -24.86 -2.77
CA GLY A 35 -6.41 -23.92 -3.86
C GLY A 35 -6.50 -22.44 -3.43
N PRO A 36 -6.76 -21.51 -4.37
CA PRO A 36 -6.86 -20.10 -4.05
C PRO A 36 -7.93 -19.79 -3.01
N VAL A 37 -7.57 -18.90 -2.05
CA VAL A 37 -8.49 -18.39 -1.03
C VAL A 37 -8.65 -16.86 -1.17
N PRO A 38 -9.76 -16.29 -0.69
CA PRO A 38 -9.93 -14.84 -0.64
C PRO A 38 -8.82 -14.16 0.18
N THR A 39 -8.54 -12.91 -0.14
CA THR A 39 -7.64 -12.09 0.68
C THR A 39 -8.20 -11.91 2.09
N VAL A 40 -7.34 -11.62 3.06
CA VAL A 40 -7.79 -11.23 4.41
C VAL A 40 -8.74 -10.03 4.35
N PHE A 41 -8.53 -9.12 3.40
CA PHE A 41 -9.39 -7.95 3.19
C PHE A 41 -10.78 -8.34 2.70
N GLU A 42 -10.88 -9.25 1.73
CA GLU A 42 -12.16 -9.76 1.21
C GLU A 42 -12.90 -10.56 2.29
N THR A 43 -12.20 -11.44 2.99
CA THR A 43 -12.74 -12.26 4.08
C THR A 43 -13.34 -11.37 5.18
N MET A 44 -12.56 -10.39 5.67
CA MET A 44 -13.01 -9.51 6.74
C MET A 44 -14.12 -8.55 6.29
N THR A 45 -14.11 -8.14 5.02
CA THR A 45 -15.20 -7.32 4.45
C THR A 45 -16.49 -8.13 4.33
N GLY A 46 -16.43 -9.36 3.84
CA GLY A 46 -17.58 -10.25 3.78
C GLY A 46 -18.19 -10.46 5.17
N LEU A 47 -17.35 -10.72 6.16
CA LEU A 47 -17.78 -10.90 7.54
C LEU A 47 -18.40 -9.61 8.12
N ALA A 48 -17.83 -8.44 7.81
CA ALA A 48 -18.39 -7.15 8.22
C ALA A 48 -19.81 -6.92 7.65
N VAL A 49 -20.00 -7.24 6.38
CA VAL A 49 -21.33 -7.15 5.73
C VAL A 49 -22.32 -8.13 6.37
N GLU A 50 -21.92 -9.38 6.57
CA GLU A 50 -22.76 -10.42 7.18
C GLU A 50 -23.27 -10.03 8.58
N HIS A 51 -22.41 -9.40 9.38
CA HIS A 51 -22.72 -9.04 10.77
C HIS A 51 -23.11 -7.57 10.99
N GLY A 52 -23.26 -6.76 9.93
CA GLY A 52 -23.56 -5.32 10.03
C GLY A 52 -22.50 -4.56 10.87
N ALA A 53 -21.25 -4.98 10.76
CA ALA A 53 -20.14 -4.40 11.50
C ALA A 53 -19.64 -3.11 10.83
N VAL A 54 -19.15 -2.17 11.64
CA VAL A 54 -18.40 -1.02 11.13
C VAL A 54 -17.04 -1.51 10.64
N ASN A 55 -16.79 -1.35 9.34
CA ASN A 55 -15.57 -1.87 8.72
C ASN A 55 -14.43 -0.86 8.79
N LEU A 56 -13.58 -0.99 9.83
CA LEU A 56 -12.32 -0.27 9.96
C LEU A 56 -11.12 -1.07 9.39
N GLY A 57 -11.36 -2.20 8.73
CA GLY A 57 -10.31 -2.99 8.09
C GLY A 57 -9.87 -2.45 6.74
N GLN A 58 -10.80 -1.86 5.97
CA GLN A 58 -10.55 -1.39 4.62
C GLN A 58 -9.89 -0.02 4.58
N GLY A 59 -8.74 0.04 3.88
CA GLY A 59 -7.93 1.25 3.71
C GLY A 59 -8.37 2.11 2.52
N PHE A 60 -9.66 2.42 2.42
CA PHE A 60 -10.16 3.43 1.50
C PHE A 60 -11.17 4.35 2.21
N PRO A 61 -11.19 5.66 1.82
CA PRO A 61 -12.09 6.63 2.41
C PRO A 61 -13.56 6.33 2.18
N ASP A 62 -14.43 6.76 3.11
CA ASP A 62 -15.88 6.76 2.92
C ASP A 62 -16.34 7.98 2.09
N ALA A 63 -15.51 9.02 2.03
CA ALA A 63 -15.77 10.22 1.24
C ALA A 63 -15.19 10.08 -0.16
N ASP A 64 -15.90 10.63 -1.13
CA ASP A 64 -15.38 10.82 -2.49
C ASP A 64 -14.35 11.95 -2.56
N GLY A 65 -13.64 12.01 -3.69
CA GLY A 65 -12.67 13.08 -3.96
C GLY A 65 -13.32 14.46 -4.08
N PRO A 66 -12.49 15.51 -4.25
CA PRO A 66 -12.99 16.89 -4.33
C PRO A 66 -13.91 17.10 -5.55
N ASP A 67 -15.04 17.77 -5.33
CA ASP A 67 -16.07 18.06 -6.34
C ASP A 67 -15.50 18.64 -7.64
N ALA A 68 -14.54 19.55 -7.54
CA ALA A 68 -13.91 20.16 -8.70
C ALA A 68 -13.16 19.13 -9.55
N LEU A 69 -12.44 18.20 -8.91
CA LEU A 69 -11.76 17.11 -9.60
C LEU A 69 -12.76 16.14 -10.24
N LEU A 70 -13.84 15.79 -9.53
CA LEU A 70 -14.89 14.90 -10.07
C LEU A 70 -15.56 15.50 -11.30
N ARG A 71 -15.85 16.83 -11.29
CA ARG A 71 -16.41 17.54 -12.44
C ARG A 71 -15.44 17.54 -13.63
N LEU A 72 -14.18 17.86 -13.39
CA LEU A 72 -13.15 17.77 -14.44
C LEU A 72 -13.07 16.38 -15.08
N ALA A 73 -13.24 15.33 -14.30
CA ALA A 73 -13.26 13.97 -14.82
C ALA A 73 -14.52 13.69 -15.68
N ALA A 74 -15.69 14.11 -15.21
CA ALA A 74 -16.94 13.99 -15.97
C ALA A 74 -16.86 14.77 -17.31
N ASP A 75 -16.36 15.99 -17.27
CA ASP A 75 -16.17 16.83 -18.46
C ASP A 75 -15.16 16.20 -19.42
N ALA A 76 -14.08 15.63 -18.91
CA ALA A 76 -13.07 14.96 -19.73
C ALA A 76 -13.59 13.68 -20.40
N VAL A 77 -14.51 12.93 -19.76
CA VAL A 77 -15.22 11.80 -20.37
C VAL A 77 -16.09 12.27 -21.53
N LEU A 78 -16.89 13.35 -21.30
CA LEU A 78 -17.83 13.84 -22.31
C LEU A 78 -17.14 14.55 -23.47
N ALA A 79 -16.08 15.30 -23.23
CA ALA A 79 -15.33 16.02 -24.25
C ALA A 79 -14.49 15.11 -25.14
N GLY A 80 -14.09 13.94 -24.64
CA GLY A 80 -13.20 13.03 -25.38
C GLY A 80 -11.79 13.64 -25.63
N PRO A 81 -10.98 13.01 -26.51
CA PRO A 81 -11.18 11.68 -27.06
C PRO A 81 -11.03 10.60 -25.98
N ASN A 82 -11.91 9.59 -25.99
CA ASN A 82 -11.82 8.43 -25.08
C ASN A 82 -10.98 7.30 -25.71
N GLN A 83 -9.85 7.67 -26.28
CA GLN A 83 -8.88 6.77 -26.89
C GLN A 83 -7.65 6.63 -25.98
N TYR A 84 -6.77 5.71 -26.28
CA TYR A 84 -5.56 5.46 -25.48
C TYR A 84 -4.77 6.73 -25.22
N ALA A 85 -4.42 6.97 -23.94
CA ALA A 85 -3.36 7.92 -23.63
C ALA A 85 -1.99 7.33 -24.05
N PRO A 86 -0.96 8.17 -24.22
CA PRO A 86 0.40 7.67 -24.42
C PRO A 86 0.81 6.66 -23.33
N GLY A 87 1.58 5.64 -23.66
CA GLY A 87 2.00 4.62 -22.69
C GLY A 87 2.78 5.17 -21.47
N THR A 88 3.41 6.34 -21.60
CA THR A 88 4.03 7.08 -20.49
C THR A 88 3.03 7.93 -19.70
N GLY A 89 1.79 8.05 -20.17
CA GLY A 89 0.76 8.91 -19.60
C GLY A 89 0.61 10.25 -20.33
N ASP A 90 -0.48 10.94 -19.98
CA ASP A 90 -0.82 12.26 -20.52
C ASP A 90 0.31 13.27 -20.24
N PRO A 91 0.81 14.02 -21.25
CA PRO A 91 1.89 14.96 -21.05
C PRO A 91 1.58 16.08 -20.04
N VAL A 92 0.31 16.53 -19.98
CA VAL A 92 -0.11 17.57 -19.03
C VAL A 92 -0.04 17.04 -17.61
N LEU A 93 -0.49 15.80 -17.39
CA LEU A 93 -0.39 15.17 -16.07
C LEU A 93 1.08 14.93 -15.67
N ARG A 94 1.92 14.46 -16.59
CA ARG A 94 3.35 14.28 -16.28
C ARG A 94 4.03 15.60 -15.88
N GLN A 95 3.73 16.69 -16.60
CA GLN A 95 4.21 18.02 -16.24
C GLN A 95 3.69 18.45 -14.85
N ALA A 96 2.40 18.24 -14.58
CA ALA A 96 1.79 18.58 -13.30
C ALA A 96 2.42 17.78 -12.15
N VAL A 97 2.70 16.49 -12.34
CA VAL A 97 3.39 15.63 -11.35
C VAL A 97 4.81 16.12 -11.09
N ALA A 98 5.59 16.42 -12.13
CA ALA A 98 6.96 16.93 -11.96
C ALA A 98 6.98 18.25 -11.16
N GLU A 99 6.08 19.20 -11.48
CA GLU A 99 5.96 20.46 -10.76
C GLU A 99 5.48 20.28 -9.32
N HIS A 100 4.53 19.36 -9.10
CA HIS A 100 4.03 19.01 -7.77
C HIS A 100 5.16 18.47 -6.88
N ARG A 101 5.97 17.55 -7.39
CA ARG A 101 7.11 16.97 -6.66
C ARG A 101 8.20 18.01 -6.38
N ARG A 102 8.43 18.90 -7.33
CA ARG A 102 9.36 20.03 -7.12
C ARG A 102 8.88 20.96 -6.00
N ARG A 103 7.58 21.28 -5.98
CA ARG A 103 6.97 22.18 -4.99
C ARG A 103 7.00 21.60 -3.58
N HIS A 104 6.61 20.34 -3.43
CA HIS A 104 6.43 19.71 -2.12
C HIS A 104 7.71 19.06 -1.58
N TRP A 105 8.50 18.44 -2.46
CA TRP A 105 9.63 17.60 -2.04
C TRP A 105 10.99 18.13 -2.53
N GLY A 106 11.03 19.23 -3.25
CA GLY A 106 12.26 19.81 -3.81
C GLY A 106 12.92 18.96 -4.90
N VAL A 107 12.21 17.95 -5.43
CA VAL A 107 12.73 17.01 -6.44
C VAL A 107 12.46 17.58 -7.83
N THR A 108 13.52 17.80 -8.61
CA THR A 108 13.41 18.25 -10.02
C THR A 108 13.52 17.06 -10.95
N GLU A 109 12.52 16.85 -11.79
CA GLU A 109 12.41 15.75 -12.73
C GLU A 109 12.00 16.25 -14.12
N ASP A 110 12.61 15.67 -15.16
CA ASP A 110 12.15 15.92 -16.53
C ASP A 110 10.82 15.15 -16.77
N PRO A 111 9.70 15.85 -16.99
CA PRO A 111 8.42 15.19 -17.21
C PRO A 111 8.38 14.29 -18.45
N ALA A 112 9.29 14.50 -19.42
CA ALA A 112 9.32 13.70 -20.65
C ALA A 112 9.95 12.32 -20.46
N THR A 113 10.94 12.20 -19.60
CA THR A 113 11.77 11.00 -19.45
C THR A 113 11.78 10.40 -18.05
N GLN A 114 11.49 11.19 -17.03
CA GLN A 114 11.62 10.81 -15.63
C GLN A 114 10.28 10.64 -14.90
N VAL A 115 9.15 10.85 -15.58
CA VAL A 115 7.80 10.69 -15.02
C VAL A 115 6.99 9.76 -15.92
N MET A 116 6.44 8.70 -15.33
CA MET A 116 5.54 7.74 -15.99
C MET A 116 4.26 7.59 -15.17
N ILE A 117 3.10 7.81 -15.81
CA ILE A 117 1.80 7.57 -15.18
C ILE A 117 1.49 6.07 -15.19
N THR A 118 0.97 5.58 -14.08
CA THR A 118 0.69 4.17 -13.85
C THR A 118 -0.76 3.94 -13.43
N THR A 119 -1.24 2.72 -13.59
CA THR A 119 -2.55 2.28 -13.09
C THR A 119 -2.48 2.06 -11.57
N GLY A 120 -2.40 3.17 -10.84
CA GLY A 120 -2.07 3.21 -9.42
C GLY A 120 -0.60 2.89 -9.14
N ALA A 121 -0.16 3.12 -7.91
CA ALA A 121 1.19 2.77 -7.45
C ALA A 121 1.49 1.27 -7.61
N THR A 122 0.47 0.41 -7.45
CA THR A 122 0.60 -1.05 -7.60
C THR A 122 1.23 -1.45 -8.94
N GLU A 123 0.83 -0.80 -10.05
CA GLU A 123 1.47 -1.06 -11.36
C GLU A 123 2.91 -0.53 -11.41
N GLY A 124 3.18 0.63 -10.80
CA GLY A 124 4.54 1.17 -10.72
C GLY A 124 5.49 0.23 -9.98
N ILE A 125 5.03 -0.34 -8.86
CA ILE A 125 5.75 -1.36 -8.08
C ILE A 125 5.97 -2.60 -8.95
N ALA A 126 4.91 -3.13 -9.56
CA ALA A 126 5.00 -4.34 -10.39
C ALA A 126 5.94 -4.15 -11.57
N ALA A 127 5.83 -3.04 -12.29
CA ALA A 127 6.69 -2.74 -13.43
C ALA A 127 8.16 -2.62 -13.02
N THR A 128 8.44 -2.02 -11.86
CA THR A 128 9.81 -1.89 -11.32
C THR A 128 10.37 -3.25 -10.93
N VAL A 129 9.64 -4.03 -10.14
CA VAL A 129 10.13 -5.34 -9.69
C VAL A 129 10.35 -6.27 -10.88
N LEU A 130 9.40 -6.33 -11.82
CA LEU A 130 9.53 -7.17 -13.03
C LEU A 130 10.64 -6.71 -13.99
N ALA A 131 11.03 -5.42 -13.94
CA ALA A 131 12.11 -4.89 -14.77
C ALA A 131 13.50 -5.23 -14.21
N PHE A 132 13.66 -5.28 -12.88
CA PHE A 132 14.98 -5.33 -12.27
C PHE A 132 15.29 -6.62 -11.50
N VAL A 133 14.26 -7.42 -11.18
CA VAL A 133 14.40 -8.65 -10.38
C VAL A 133 14.32 -9.87 -11.28
N ARG A 134 15.34 -10.70 -11.24
CA ARG A 134 15.43 -11.98 -11.95
C ARG A 134 15.01 -13.13 -11.02
N PRO A 135 14.63 -14.29 -11.56
CA PRO A 135 14.46 -15.47 -10.72
C PRO A 135 15.69 -15.76 -9.85
N GLY A 136 15.48 -15.86 -8.53
CA GLY A 136 16.52 -16.08 -7.53
C GLY A 136 17.23 -14.84 -6.99
N ASP A 137 17.02 -13.67 -7.59
CA ASP A 137 17.44 -12.39 -6.99
C ASP A 137 16.64 -12.10 -5.71
N GLU A 138 17.20 -11.30 -4.82
CA GLU A 138 16.59 -10.93 -3.56
C GLU A 138 16.06 -9.51 -3.59
N VAL A 139 14.88 -9.33 -2.97
CA VAL A 139 14.30 -8.02 -2.69
C VAL A 139 14.09 -7.89 -1.20
N VAL A 140 14.68 -6.84 -0.62
CA VAL A 140 14.54 -6.53 0.80
C VAL A 140 13.36 -5.58 1.00
N THR A 141 12.52 -5.85 2.01
CA THR A 141 11.46 -4.95 2.48
C THR A 141 11.50 -4.79 3.98
N VAL A 142 10.81 -3.79 4.50
CA VAL A 142 10.53 -3.68 5.94
C VAL A 142 9.26 -4.48 6.25
N GLU A 143 9.21 -5.13 7.41
CA GLU A 143 8.05 -5.91 7.88
C GLU A 143 7.46 -5.29 9.16
N PRO A 144 6.13 -5.05 9.23
CA PRO A 144 5.10 -5.48 8.28
C PRO A 144 5.20 -4.78 6.92
N PHE A 145 4.67 -5.40 5.86
CA PHE A 145 4.76 -4.88 4.49
C PHE A 145 3.38 -4.87 3.81
N TYR A 146 3.24 -4.07 2.77
CA TYR A 146 2.08 -4.15 1.90
C TYR A 146 2.13 -5.46 1.10
N ASP A 147 1.05 -6.25 1.14
CA ASP A 147 0.96 -7.60 0.54
C ASP A 147 1.36 -7.64 -0.95
N SER A 148 1.05 -6.58 -1.70
CA SER A 148 1.45 -6.44 -3.11
C SER A 148 2.97 -6.48 -3.31
N HIS A 149 3.78 -6.07 -2.32
CA HIS A 149 5.23 -6.16 -2.40
C HIS A 149 5.66 -7.63 -2.49
N ALA A 150 5.23 -8.47 -1.54
CA ALA A 150 5.55 -9.89 -1.51
C ALA A 150 5.03 -10.63 -2.75
N ALA A 151 3.78 -10.37 -3.14
CA ALA A 151 3.16 -10.96 -4.33
C ALA A 151 3.95 -10.63 -5.61
N THR A 152 4.34 -9.38 -5.78
CA THR A 152 5.05 -8.93 -6.98
C THR A 152 6.47 -9.50 -7.05
N ILE A 153 7.17 -9.59 -5.91
CA ILE A 153 8.49 -10.23 -5.81
C ILE A 153 8.39 -11.70 -6.24
N ALA A 154 7.39 -12.41 -5.73
CA ALA A 154 7.16 -13.81 -6.10
C ALA A 154 6.76 -13.97 -7.57
N LEU A 155 5.99 -13.04 -8.14
CA LEU A 155 5.63 -13.01 -9.55
C LEU A 155 6.87 -12.90 -10.45
N ALA A 156 7.86 -12.10 -10.05
CA ALA A 156 9.15 -11.99 -10.75
C ALA A 156 10.04 -13.24 -10.54
N GLY A 157 9.67 -14.17 -9.66
CA GLY A 157 10.51 -15.29 -9.25
C GLY A 157 11.63 -14.91 -8.29
N GLY A 158 11.56 -13.72 -7.72
CA GLY A 158 12.50 -13.21 -6.72
C GLY A 158 12.28 -13.85 -5.35
N ARG A 159 13.26 -13.73 -4.48
CA ARG A 159 13.19 -14.11 -3.07
C ARG A 159 12.90 -12.88 -2.22
N HIS A 160 11.80 -12.91 -1.50
CA HIS A 160 11.46 -11.87 -0.55
C HIS A 160 12.28 -12.03 0.75
N VAL A 161 12.96 -10.98 1.17
CA VAL A 161 13.69 -10.87 2.43
C VAL A 161 13.10 -9.72 3.21
N SER A 162 12.53 -9.96 4.39
CA SER A 162 11.95 -8.89 5.20
C SER A 162 12.80 -8.58 6.42
N VAL A 163 12.85 -7.30 6.80
CA VAL A 163 13.49 -6.79 7.99
C VAL A 163 12.40 -6.38 8.98
N PRO A 164 12.19 -7.13 10.07
CA PRO A 164 11.18 -6.81 11.06
C PRO A 164 11.48 -5.48 11.77
N VAL A 165 10.42 -4.68 11.97
CA VAL A 165 10.45 -3.48 12.81
C VAL A 165 9.52 -3.65 14.01
N GLU A 166 9.81 -2.92 15.09
CA GLU A 166 9.16 -3.08 16.37
C GLU A 166 8.56 -1.76 16.88
N ALA A 167 7.52 -1.88 17.69
CA ALA A 167 6.94 -0.75 18.41
C ALA A 167 7.95 -0.15 19.39
N PRO A 168 7.83 1.15 19.74
CA PRO A 168 6.77 2.05 19.29
C PRO A 168 7.04 2.74 17.95
N ASP A 169 8.29 2.81 17.51
CA ASP A 169 8.70 3.69 16.41
C ASP A 169 8.53 3.07 15.03
N PHE A 170 8.59 1.73 14.94
CA PHE A 170 8.51 0.98 13.70
C PHE A 170 9.47 1.49 12.60
N LEU A 171 10.65 1.95 13.02
CA LEU A 171 11.72 2.35 12.11
C LEU A 171 12.67 1.18 11.86
N PRO A 172 13.13 0.95 10.63
CA PRO A 172 14.15 -0.06 10.37
C PRO A 172 15.50 0.37 10.92
N ASP A 173 16.18 -0.58 11.56
CA ASP A 173 17.59 -0.42 11.94
C ASP A 173 18.47 -0.60 10.68
N PRO A 174 19.27 0.40 10.29
CA PRO A 174 20.17 0.30 9.13
C PRO A 174 21.15 -0.88 9.21
N ALA A 175 21.57 -1.28 10.41
CA ALA A 175 22.44 -2.44 10.58
C ALA A 175 21.72 -3.74 10.21
N ARG A 176 20.44 -3.90 10.64
CA ARG A 176 19.62 -5.06 10.26
C ARG A 176 19.31 -5.09 8.76
N VAL A 177 19.12 -3.91 8.15
CA VAL A 177 18.97 -3.81 6.69
C VAL A 177 20.25 -4.20 5.99
N ALA A 178 21.42 -3.78 6.49
CA ALA A 178 22.72 -4.14 5.94
C ALA A 178 23.00 -5.65 6.01
N ASP A 179 22.60 -6.31 7.11
CA ASP A 179 22.71 -7.76 7.29
C ASP A 179 21.78 -8.54 6.33
N ALA A 180 20.64 -7.94 5.98
CA ALA A 180 19.68 -8.54 5.04
C ALA A 180 20.12 -8.42 3.56
N ILE A 181 21.03 -7.49 3.24
CA ILE A 181 21.54 -7.26 1.89
C ILE A 181 22.70 -8.22 1.59
N THR A 182 22.55 -9.02 0.54
CA THR A 182 23.55 -9.95 0.03
C THR A 182 23.96 -9.59 -1.41
N ASP A 183 24.92 -10.32 -2.01
CA ASP A 183 25.31 -10.16 -3.41
C ASP A 183 24.15 -10.46 -4.40
N ARG A 184 23.09 -11.12 -3.95
CA ARG A 184 21.88 -11.39 -4.74
C ARG A 184 20.83 -10.29 -4.62
N THR A 185 20.98 -9.38 -3.68
CA THR A 185 19.99 -8.31 -3.49
C THR A 185 20.06 -7.33 -4.65
N ARG A 186 18.89 -7.07 -5.27
CA ARG A 186 18.76 -6.13 -6.40
C ARG A 186 17.97 -4.89 -6.04
N LEU A 187 17.06 -5.01 -5.09
CA LEU A 187 16.13 -3.93 -4.75
C LEU A 187 15.87 -3.91 -3.25
N LEU A 188 15.87 -2.71 -2.67
CA LEU A 188 15.27 -2.40 -1.38
C LEU A 188 13.96 -1.64 -1.64
N ILE A 189 12.84 -2.13 -1.09
CA ILE A 189 11.58 -1.39 -1.11
C ILE A 189 11.42 -0.67 0.23
N VAL A 190 11.37 0.66 0.18
CA VAL A 190 11.14 1.55 1.32
C VAL A 190 9.72 2.08 1.23
N ASN A 191 8.86 1.81 2.21
CA ASN A 191 7.53 2.39 2.29
C ASN A 191 7.52 3.47 3.38
N THR A 192 7.47 4.73 2.98
CA THR A 192 7.42 5.87 3.91
C THR A 192 6.59 7.01 3.33
N PRO A 193 5.53 7.46 4.03
CA PRO A 193 5.02 6.95 5.32
C PRO A 193 4.58 5.48 5.26
N HIS A 194 4.81 4.76 6.35
CA HIS A 194 4.75 3.29 6.37
C HIS A 194 3.32 2.75 6.59
N ASN A 195 2.87 1.86 5.74
CA ASN A 195 1.68 1.05 5.95
C ASN A 195 2.09 -0.33 6.51
N PRO A 196 1.60 -0.73 7.72
CA PRO A 196 0.41 -0.21 8.41
C PRO A 196 0.70 0.74 9.58
N THR A 197 1.94 1.02 9.93
CA THR A 197 2.31 1.59 11.24
C THR A 197 2.19 3.12 11.30
N GLY A 198 2.18 3.80 10.16
CA GLY A 198 2.20 5.25 10.08
C GLY A 198 3.54 5.89 10.44
N ALA A 199 4.62 5.11 10.54
CA ALA A 199 5.96 5.62 10.76
C ALA A 199 6.41 6.48 9.57
N VAL A 200 7.05 7.61 9.87
CA VAL A 200 7.67 8.50 8.89
C VAL A 200 9.18 8.39 9.06
N TYR A 201 9.88 8.02 8.01
CA TYR A 201 11.33 7.83 8.10
C TYR A 201 12.02 9.19 8.08
N PRO A 202 12.82 9.51 9.12
CA PRO A 202 13.56 10.76 9.16
C PRO A 202 14.65 10.80 8.09
N ARG A 203 15.10 12.00 7.75
CA ARG A 203 16.11 12.25 6.71
C ARG A 203 17.38 11.45 6.94
N GLU A 204 17.86 11.44 8.17
CA GLU A 204 19.10 10.76 8.57
C GLU A 204 19.03 9.25 8.28
N LEU A 205 17.89 8.62 8.58
CA LEU A 205 17.66 7.20 8.26
C LEU A 205 17.66 6.96 6.75
N LEU A 206 17.01 7.83 5.98
CA LEU A 206 16.98 7.72 4.53
C LEU A 206 18.38 7.91 3.93
N GLU A 207 19.20 8.83 4.46
CA GLU A 207 20.59 9.04 4.06
C GLU A 207 21.44 7.78 4.30
N GLU A 208 21.29 7.13 5.46
CA GLU A 208 21.98 5.87 5.77
C GLU A 208 21.56 4.75 4.82
N LEU A 209 20.27 4.59 4.54
CA LEU A 209 19.77 3.56 3.63
C LEU A 209 20.23 3.81 2.18
N VAL A 210 20.23 5.06 1.72
CA VAL A 210 20.74 5.44 0.40
C VAL A 210 22.23 5.14 0.29
N ALA A 211 23.03 5.55 1.28
CA ALA A 211 24.47 5.29 1.30
C ALA A 211 24.78 3.78 1.29
N LEU A 212 24.05 3.01 2.08
CA LEU A 212 24.16 1.55 2.12
C LEU A 212 23.85 0.92 0.75
N CYS A 213 22.71 1.24 0.16
CA CYS A 213 22.29 0.68 -1.13
C CYS A 213 23.28 1.06 -2.24
N ARG A 214 23.73 2.32 -2.25
CA ARG A 214 24.73 2.80 -3.21
C ARG A 214 26.04 2.03 -3.10
N SER A 215 26.51 1.79 -1.88
CA SER A 215 27.76 1.04 -1.64
C SER A 215 27.70 -0.43 -2.07
N ARG A 216 26.47 -0.99 -2.14
CA ARG A 216 26.22 -2.39 -2.47
C ARG A 216 25.67 -2.59 -3.90
N GLY A 217 25.47 -1.51 -4.67
CA GLY A 217 24.89 -1.58 -6.01
C GLY A 217 23.42 -2.04 -6.02
N VAL A 218 22.66 -1.74 -4.97
CA VAL A 218 21.24 -2.07 -4.81
C VAL A 218 20.40 -0.88 -5.20
N LEU A 219 19.35 -1.11 -6.01
CA LEU A 219 18.37 -0.08 -6.34
C LEU A 219 17.39 0.13 -5.16
N ILE A 220 16.77 1.31 -5.11
CA ILE A 220 15.71 1.60 -4.14
C ILE A 220 14.40 1.91 -4.88
N LEU A 221 13.31 1.29 -4.41
CA LEU A 221 11.95 1.68 -4.75
C LEU A 221 11.29 2.28 -3.52
N ALA A 222 11.03 3.59 -3.54
CA ALA A 222 10.29 4.27 -2.49
C ALA A 222 8.78 4.25 -2.80
N ASP A 223 8.02 3.59 -1.95
CA ASP A 223 6.55 3.66 -1.95
C ASP A 223 6.13 4.81 -1.03
N GLU A 224 5.83 5.96 -1.67
CA GLU A 224 5.50 7.23 -1.02
C GLU A 224 4.01 7.57 -1.13
N VAL A 225 3.12 6.58 -1.25
CA VAL A 225 1.68 6.82 -1.52
C VAL A 225 0.97 7.65 -0.44
N TYR A 226 1.54 7.77 0.76
CA TYR A 226 1.01 8.56 1.88
C TYR A 226 1.75 9.89 2.10
N ASP A 227 2.54 10.34 1.14
CA ASP A 227 3.40 11.54 1.19
C ASP A 227 2.67 12.82 1.66
N HIS A 228 1.38 12.98 1.33
CA HIS A 228 0.55 14.10 1.76
C HIS A 228 -0.21 13.89 3.08
N LEU A 229 -0.16 12.70 3.65
CA LEU A 229 -0.91 12.32 4.86
C LEU A 229 0.03 12.24 6.08
N VAL A 230 0.83 13.28 6.30
CA VAL A 230 1.73 13.39 7.45
C VAL A 230 1.15 14.40 8.44
N TYR A 231 1.00 14.00 9.70
CA TYR A 231 0.41 14.75 10.80
C TYR A 231 1.45 15.29 11.77
N GLU A 232 2.54 14.55 11.93
CA GLU A 232 3.66 14.86 12.82
C GLU A 232 4.99 14.67 12.08
N GLY A 233 5.89 15.62 12.18
CA GLY A 233 7.11 15.66 11.39
C GLY A 233 6.88 16.09 9.94
N GLU A 234 7.76 15.69 9.05
CA GLU A 234 7.75 16.01 7.62
C GLU A 234 8.06 14.78 6.78
N HIS A 235 7.36 14.62 5.66
CA HIS A 235 7.76 13.64 4.66
C HIS A 235 9.01 14.12 3.92
N VAL A 236 9.99 13.26 3.82
CA VAL A 236 11.18 13.47 3.00
C VAL A 236 11.03 12.62 1.73
N GLY A 237 10.85 13.27 0.59
CA GLY A 237 10.87 12.54 -0.69
C GLY A 237 12.25 11.89 -0.89
N LEU A 238 12.32 10.58 -1.03
CA LEU A 238 13.59 9.85 -1.05
C LEU A 238 14.56 10.39 -2.10
N ARG A 239 14.06 10.82 -3.25
CA ARG A 239 14.90 11.38 -4.32
C ARG A 239 15.46 12.78 -4.02
N SER A 240 15.08 13.41 -2.92
CA SER A 240 15.72 14.64 -2.41
C SER A 240 16.95 14.35 -1.54
N VAL A 241 17.18 13.08 -1.22
CA VAL A 241 18.34 12.64 -0.43
C VAL A 241 19.55 12.52 -1.34
N ALA A 242 20.67 13.09 -0.92
CA ALA A 242 21.92 13.05 -1.68
C ALA A 242 22.36 11.59 -1.94
N GLY A 243 22.72 11.27 -3.17
CA GLY A 243 23.09 9.93 -3.57
C GLY A 243 21.93 9.04 -4.03
N ALA A 244 20.69 9.51 -3.93
CA ALA A 244 19.51 8.77 -4.44
C ALA A 244 19.28 8.98 -5.93
N GLU A 245 19.94 9.95 -6.56
CA GLU A 245 19.64 10.46 -7.90
C GLU A 245 19.64 9.37 -8.98
N ASP A 246 20.59 8.43 -8.90
CA ASP A 246 20.84 7.40 -9.91
C ASP A 246 20.25 6.04 -9.57
N ILE A 247 19.88 5.80 -8.30
CA ILE A 247 19.52 4.47 -7.79
C ILE A 247 18.08 4.37 -7.31
N ALA A 248 17.36 5.50 -7.17
CA ALA A 248 16.03 5.49 -6.57
C ALA A 248 14.91 5.76 -7.58
N LEU A 249 13.91 4.90 -7.55
CA LEU A 249 12.60 5.09 -8.14
C LEU A 249 11.59 5.41 -7.03
N THR A 250 10.59 6.24 -7.32
CA THR A 250 9.53 6.59 -6.36
C THR A 250 8.16 6.34 -6.99
N VAL A 251 7.26 5.71 -6.25
CA VAL A 251 5.84 5.61 -6.61
C VAL A 251 4.98 6.43 -5.67
N SER A 252 3.94 7.07 -6.20
CA SER A 252 2.89 7.72 -5.42
C SER A 252 1.52 7.54 -6.09
N SER A 253 0.44 8.03 -5.45
CA SER A 253 -0.93 7.72 -5.85
C SER A 253 -1.88 8.90 -5.67
N ALA A 254 -2.50 9.35 -6.76
CA ALA A 254 -3.62 10.28 -6.70
C ALA A 254 -4.79 9.74 -5.86
N GLY A 255 -4.99 8.42 -5.85
CA GLY A 255 -6.03 7.76 -5.07
C GLY A 255 -5.93 8.02 -3.57
N LYS A 256 -4.71 8.15 -3.05
CA LYS A 256 -4.46 8.44 -1.62
C LYS A 256 -4.50 9.94 -1.35
N ALA A 257 -3.86 10.73 -2.21
CA ALA A 257 -3.81 12.18 -2.08
C ALA A 257 -5.19 12.85 -2.19
N PHE A 258 -6.07 12.33 -3.05
CA PHE A 258 -7.35 12.96 -3.38
C PHE A 258 -8.59 12.09 -3.09
N ALA A 259 -8.47 11.03 -2.30
CA ALA A 259 -9.57 10.12 -1.96
C ALA A 259 -10.31 9.53 -3.19
N VAL A 260 -9.60 9.27 -4.28
CA VAL A 260 -10.11 8.68 -5.53
C VAL A 260 -9.44 7.33 -5.83
N THR A 261 -9.42 6.44 -4.85
CA THR A 261 -8.69 5.17 -4.91
C THR A 261 -9.13 4.29 -6.08
N GLY A 262 -10.42 4.33 -6.45
CA GLY A 262 -11.02 3.59 -7.57
C GLY A 262 -10.56 4.07 -8.94
N TRP A 263 -10.00 5.27 -9.08
CA TRP A 263 -9.51 5.79 -10.36
C TRP A 263 -8.24 5.09 -10.82
N LYS A 264 -7.52 4.49 -9.92
CA LYS A 264 -6.29 3.77 -10.23
C LYS A 264 -5.28 4.61 -11.03
N VAL A 265 -5.07 5.87 -10.64
CA VAL A 265 -4.02 6.73 -11.20
C VAL A 265 -2.93 6.95 -10.17
N GLY A 266 -1.72 6.60 -10.55
CA GLY A 266 -0.49 6.83 -9.82
C GLY A 266 0.62 7.23 -10.77
N TRP A 267 1.81 7.36 -10.26
CA TRP A 267 3.00 7.65 -11.06
C TRP A 267 4.23 6.97 -10.49
N LEU A 268 5.16 6.67 -11.40
CA LEU A 268 6.52 6.25 -11.11
C LEU A 268 7.46 7.34 -11.59
N THR A 269 8.37 7.78 -10.74
CA THR A 269 9.39 8.76 -11.09
C THR A 269 10.79 8.27 -10.75
N GLY A 270 11.80 8.78 -11.43
CA GLY A 270 13.17 8.36 -11.19
C GLY A 270 14.14 8.69 -12.32
N PRO A 271 15.35 8.13 -12.31
CA PRO A 271 16.30 8.24 -13.40
C PRO A 271 15.68 7.78 -14.72
N ALA A 272 15.95 8.53 -15.80
CA ALA A 272 15.35 8.25 -17.12
C ALA A 272 15.58 6.80 -17.60
N GLU A 273 16.75 6.25 -17.34
CA GLU A 273 17.11 4.88 -17.71
C GLU A 273 16.24 3.86 -16.94
N LEU A 274 16.08 4.05 -15.61
CA LEU A 274 15.30 3.16 -14.77
C LEU A 274 13.79 3.26 -15.09
N VAL A 275 13.27 4.49 -15.28
CA VAL A 275 11.89 4.71 -15.72
C VAL A 275 11.67 4.09 -17.10
N GLY A 276 12.64 4.20 -18.02
CA GLY A 276 12.60 3.57 -19.34
C GLY A 276 12.52 2.05 -19.29
N ALA A 277 13.27 1.42 -18.39
CA ALA A 277 13.23 -0.03 -18.17
C ALA A 277 11.86 -0.48 -17.60
N ALA A 278 11.36 0.20 -16.57
CA ALA A 278 10.03 -0.08 -16.01
C ALA A 278 8.91 0.14 -17.05
N ARG A 279 9.04 1.16 -17.91
CA ARG A 279 8.12 1.42 -19.01
C ARG A 279 8.06 0.26 -20.02
N ALA A 280 9.20 -0.34 -20.35
CA ALA A 280 9.24 -1.47 -21.27
C ALA A 280 8.40 -2.66 -20.77
N VAL A 281 8.38 -2.88 -19.46
CA VAL A 281 7.52 -3.90 -18.80
C VAL A 281 6.06 -3.44 -18.77
N LYS A 282 5.81 -2.20 -18.31
CA LYS A 282 4.44 -1.64 -18.23
C LYS A 282 3.72 -1.68 -19.58
N GLN A 283 4.43 -1.51 -20.68
CA GLN A 283 3.89 -1.59 -22.03
C GLN A 283 3.01 -2.84 -22.25
N PHE A 284 3.34 -3.96 -21.59
CA PHE A 284 2.67 -5.24 -21.74
C PHE A 284 1.88 -5.69 -20.50
N LEU A 285 1.81 -4.85 -19.45
CA LEU A 285 0.91 -5.04 -18.32
C LEU A 285 -0.47 -4.43 -18.62
N THR A 286 -0.55 -3.11 -18.66
CA THR A 286 -1.80 -2.38 -18.89
C THR A 286 -1.72 -1.42 -20.08
N TYR A 287 -0.52 -1.18 -20.60
CA TYR A 287 -0.21 -0.18 -21.63
C TYR A 287 -0.46 1.25 -21.13
N SER A 288 -1.72 1.61 -20.88
CA SER A 288 -2.15 2.95 -20.51
C SER A 288 -3.32 2.90 -19.52
N SER A 289 -3.36 3.81 -18.56
CA SER A 289 -4.53 4.01 -17.70
C SER A 289 -5.54 4.98 -18.32
N GLY A 290 -6.76 5.07 -17.74
CA GLY A 290 -7.88 5.84 -18.27
C GLY A 290 -7.55 7.31 -18.59
N PRO A 291 -7.69 7.77 -19.84
CA PRO A 291 -7.25 9.10 -20.26
C PRO A 291 -8.06 10.24 -19.63
N ALA A 292 -9.34 10.05 -19.35
CA ALA A 292 -10.19 11.08 -18.74
C ALA A 292 -9.70 11.46 -17.33
N PHE A 293 -9.36 10.47 -16.50
CA PHE A 293 -8.84 10.70 -15.15
C PHE A 293 -7.46 11.35 -15.17
N GLN A 294 -6.63 10.98 -16.14
CA GLN A 294 -5.32 11.61 -16.32
C GLN A 294 -5.45 13.09 -16.67
N ARG A 295 -6.34 13.44 -17.61
CA ARG A 295 -6.60 14.85 -17.98
C ARG A 295 -7.18 15.63 -16.82
N ALA A 296 -8.13 15.08 -16.10
CA ALA A 296 -8.71 15.72 -14.92
C ALA A 296 -7.65 16.02 -13.86
N LEU A 297 -6.81 15.04 -13.54
CA LEU A 297 -5.71 15.22 -12.58
C LEU A 297 -4.65 16.21 -13.09
N GLY A 298 -4.30 16.17 -14.38
CA GLY A 298 -3.36 17.11 -14.99
C GLY A 298 -3.85 18.58 -14.91
N ALA A 299 -5.16 18.79 -15.04
CA ALA A 299 -5.78 20.09 -14.89
C ALA A 299 -5.95 20.51 -13.41
N TYR A 300 -6.20 19.56 -12.52
CA TYR A 300 -6.49 19.83 -11.11
C TYR A 300 -5.25 20.02 -10.25
N LEU A 301 -4.25 19.15 -10.41
CA LEU A 301 -3.06 19.11 -9.56
C LEU A 301 -2.32 20.44 -9.38
N PRO A 302 -2.21 21.32 -10.41
CA PRO A 302 -1.53 22.61 -10.25
C PRO A 302 -2.41 23.72 -9.63
N THR A 303 -3.65 23.43 -9.21
CA THR A 303 -4.58 24.46 -8.72
C THR A 303 -4.46 24.70 -7.21
N ASP A 304 -4.82 25.92 -6.77
CA ASP A 304 -4.94 26.23 -5.34
C ASP A 304 -6.03 25.40 -4.65
N ASP A 305 -7.01 24.89 -5.40
CA ASP A 305 -8.04 24.01 -4.88
C ASP A 305 -7.48 22.64 -4.48
N ALA A 306 -6.56 22.11 -5.28
CA ALA A 306 -5.83 20.89 -4.93
C ALA A 306 -5.04 21.05 -3.62
N GLU A 307 -4.33 22.18 -3.46
CA GLU A 307 -3.58 22.47 -2.23
C GLU A 307 -4.49 22.59 -1.00
N ARG A 308 -5.63 23.30 -1.14
CA ARG A 308 -6.64 23.40 -0.07
C ARG A 308 -7.22 22.03 0.30
N HIS A 309 -7.48 21.19 -0.71
CA HIS A 309 -7.98 19.84 -0.47
C HIS A 309 -6.97 18.99 0.31
N LEU A 310 -5.70 18.98 -0.11
CA LEU A 310 -4.62 18.24 0.57
C LEU A 310 -4.48 18.67 2.03
N ALA A 311 -4.48 19.99 2.28
CA ALA A 311 -4.42 20.52 3.64
C ALA A 311 -5.65 20.10 4.47
N GLY A 312 -6.85 20.31 3.94
CA GLY A 312 -8.10 19.97 4.64
C GLY A 312 -8.28 18.47 4.85
N GLN A 313 -7.83 17.62 3.91
CA GLN A 313 -7.84 16.17 4.09
C GLN A 313 -6.91 15.72 5.23
N ARG A 314 -5.73 16.31 5.31
CA ARG A 314 -4.78 16.06 6.40
C ARG A 314 -5.35 16.43 7.77
N GLU A 315 -6.03 17.58 7.88
CA GLU A 315 -6.70 17.99 9.12
C GLU A 315 -7.82 17.02 9.50
N ARG A 316 -8.73 16.71 8.57
CA ARG A 316 -9.83 15.75 8.81
C ARG A 316 -9.32 14.38 9.26
N TYR A 317 -8.24 13.88 8.67
CA TYR A 317 -7.70 12.59 9.07
C TYR A 317 -6.92 12.64 10.39
N ARG A 318 -6.31 13.77 10.71
CA ARG A 318 -5.75 13.98 12.07
C ARG A 318 -6.84 13.89 13.12
N ASP A 319 -7.97 14.58 12.93
CA ASP A 319 -9.11 14.54 13.85
C ASP A 319 -9.70 13.12 13.95
N ALA A 320 -9.82 12.42 12.84
CA ALA A 320 -10.30 11.04 12.77
C ALA A 320 -9.36 10.07 13.50
N ARG A 321 -8.04 10.23 13.34
CA ARG A 321 -7.01 9.51 14.09
C ARG A 321 -7.19 9.70 15.59
N ASP A 322 -7.28 10.95 16.01
CA ASP A 322 -7.35 11.31 17.43
C ASP A 322 -8.63 10.75 18.08
N ARG A 323 -9.77 10.76 17.36
CA ARG A 323 -11.03 10.10 17.79
C ARG A 323 -10.84 8.59 17.96
N LEU A 324 -10.27 7.91 16.97
CA LEU A 324 -10.04 6.47 17.03
C LEU A 324 -9.10 6.10 18.17
N VAL A 325 -8.00 6.84 18.35
CA VAL A 325 -7.03 6.65 19.42
C VAL A 325 -7.68 6.84 20.80
N ALA A 326 -8.48 7.90 20.97
CA ALA A 326 -9.20 8.18 22.22
C ALA A 326 -10.16 7.03 22.54
N GLY A 327 -10.98 6.59 21.58
CA GLY A 327 -11.92 5.50 21.80
C GLY A 327 -11.25 4.15 22.12
N LEU A 328 -10.12 3.85 21.49
CA LEU A 328 -9.34 2.65 21.84
C LEU A 328 -8.79 2.72 23.27
N ARG A 329 -8.31 3.90 23.70
CA ARG A 329 -7.84 4.11 25.10
C ARG A 329 -8.96 3.99 26.11
N GLU A 330 -10.15 4.54 25.82
CA GLU A 330 -11.35 4.38 26.65
C GLU A 330 -11.76 2.90 26.75
N ALA A 331 -11.61 2.13 25.69
CA ALA A 331 -11.81 0.69 25.72
C ALA A 331 -10.68 -0.05 26.48
N GLY A 332 -9.61 0.63 26.91
CA GLY A 332 -8.49 0.10 27.69
C GLY A 332 -7.42 -0.60 26.84
N LEU A 333 -7.23 -0.14 25.63
CA LEU A 333 -6.12 -0.48 24.76
C LEU A 333 -5.16 0.71 24.67
N ASP A 334 -3.90 0.45 24.34
CA ASP A 334 -2.90 1.49 24.12
C ASP A 334 -2.39 1.42 22.68
N PRO A 335 -3.04 2.11 21.74
CA PRO A 335 -2.64 2.12 20.35
C PRO A 335 -1.36 2.94 20.13
N VAL A 336 -0.54 2.53 19.15
CA VAL A 336 0.51 3.39 18.64
C VAL A 336 -0.13 4.52 17.83
N VAL A 337 0.17 5.77 18.22
CA VAL A 337 -0.34 6.95 17.53
C VAL A 337 0.47 7.16 16.24
N PRO A 338 -0.13 6.97 15.04
CA PRO A 338 0.64 7.09 13.81
C PRO A 338 0.97 8.55 13.49
N ALA A 339 2.21 8.81 13.06
CA ALA A 339 2.61 10.13 12.58
C ALA A 339 2.04 10.45 11.19
N ALA A 340 1.64 9.42 10.43
CA ALA A 340 1.16 9.56 9.05
C ALA A 340 0.24 8.42 8.60
N GLY A 341 -0.21 8.50 7.34
CA GLY A 341 -1.10 7.50 6.73
C GLY A 341 -2.54 7.63 7.22
N TYR A 342 -3.25 6.52 7.31
CA TYR A 342 -4.62 6.52 7.85
C TYR A 342 -4.96 5.20 8.58
N PHE A 343 -3.94 4.59 9.19
CA PHE A 343 -4.10 3.39 10.01
C PHE A 343 -3.54 3.60 11.41
N VAL A 344 -4.22 3.01 12.37
CA VAL A 344 -3.73 2.81 13.75
C VAL A 344 -3.43 1.32 13.90
N VAL A 345 -2.34 1.00 14.55
CA VAL A 345 -2.03 -0.36 14.99
C VAL A 345 -2.07 -0.44 16.51
N VAL A 346 -2.62 -1.54 17.03
CA VAL A 346 -2.78 -1.75 18.46
C VAL A 346 -2.48 -3.19 18.84
N ASP A 347 -1.69 -3.37 19.90
CA ASP A 347 -1.43 -4.69 20.47
C ASP A 347 -2.62 -5.14 21.35
N LEU A 348 -3.14 -6.31 21.06
CA LEU A 348 -4.22 -6.93 21.81
C LEU A 348 -3.72 -7.92 22.88
N ALA A 349 -2.41 -8.13 23.01
CA ALA A 349 -1.83 -8.98 24.06
C ALA A 349 -2.25 -8.59 25.48
N PRO A 350 -2.42 -7.29 25.84
CA PRO A 350 -2.97 -6.90 27.14
C PRO A 350 -4.39 -7.40 27.42
N TRP A 351 -5.14 -7.78 26.38
CA TRP A 351 -6.45 -8.43 26.48
C TRP A 351 -6.39 -9.95 26.45
N GLY A 352 -5.19 -10.56 26.53
CA GLY A 352 -4.97 -12.01 26.48
C GLY A 352 -4.96 -12.59 25.06
N VAL A 353 -4.99 -11.75 24.02
CA VAL A 353 -4.99 -12.19 22.62
C VAL A 353 -3.59 -12.59 22.21
N THR A 354 -3.44 -13.81 21.72
CA THR A 354 -2.19 -14.33 21.15
C THR A 354 -2.20 -14.32 19.62
N ASP A 355 -3.39 -14.28 19.01
CA ASP A 355 -3.58 -14.24 17.55
C ASP A 355 -4.68 -13.23 17.19
N ALA A 356 -4.27 -12.13 16.55
CA ALA A 356 -5.20 -11.10 16.12
C ALA A 356 -6.11 -11.53 14.96
N ALA A 357 -5.80 -12.63 14.23
CA ALA A 357 -6.68 -13.14 13.19
C ALA A 357 -7.98 -13.69 13.80
N GLU A 358 -7.86 -14.48 14.89
CA GLU A 358 -9.01 -14.95 15.65
C GLU A 358 -9.76 -13.80 16.33
N ALA A 359 -9.00 -12.87 16.91
CA ALA A 359 -9.59 -11.69 17.56
C ALA A 359 -10.35 -10.79 16.57
N ALA A 360 -9.86 -10.58 15.35
CA ALA A 360 -10.54 -9.79 14.32
C ALA A 360 -11.91 -10.38 13.95
N VAL A 361 -11.98 -11.70 13.77
CA VAL A 361 -13.24 -12.42 13.54
C VAL A 361 -14.20 -12.26 14.72
N ARG A 362 -13.68 -12.42 15.93
CA ARG A 362 -14.45 -12.28 17.17
C ARG A 362 -14.96 -10.84 17.36
N TRP A 363 -14.12 -9.82 17.15
CA TRP A 363 -14.53 -8.42 17.22
C TRP A 363 -15.65 -8.11 16.21
N THR A 364 -15.53 -8.64 14.99
CA THR A 364 -16.54 -8.44 13.95
C THR A 364 -17.89 -9.02 14.37
N ARG A 365 -17.91 -10.24 14.94
CA ARG A 365 -19.13 -10.95 15.33
C ARG A 365 -19.75 -10.42 16.63
N GLU A 366 -18.94 -10.13 17.63
CA GLU A 366 -19.40 -9.85 19.00
C GLU A 366 -19.47 -8.36 19.31
N ALA A 367 -18.58 -7.54 18.72
CA ALA A 367 -18.57 -6.11 18.88
C ALA A 367 -19.12 -5.34 17.68
N GLY A 368 -19.25 -5.98 16.52
CA GLY A 368 -19.67 -5.29 15.30
C GLY A 368 -18.62 -4.27 14.82
N VAL A 369 -17.32 -4.55 15.03
CA VAL A 369 -16.19 -3.72 14.58
C VAL A 369 -15.17 -4.62 13.90
N THR A 370 -14.76 -4.26 12.69
CA THR A 370 -13.82 -5.06 11.89
C THR A 370 -12.48 -4.37 11.75
N GLY A 371 -11.39 -5.10 11.98
CA GLY A 371 -10.01 -4.70 11.73
C GLY A 371 -9.27 -5.73 10.88
N ILE A 372 -8.01 -5.46 10.55
CA ILE A 372 -7.13 -6.40 9.83
C ILE A 372 -6.00 -6.84 10.76
N PRO A 373 -5.77 -8.15 10.95
CA PRO A 373 -4.64 -8.63 11.73
C PRO A 373 -3.32 -8.23 11.06
N VAL A 374 -2.41 -7.60 11.81
CA VAL A 374 -1.10 -7.16 11.28
C VAL A 374 -0.25 -8.35 10.85
N GLY A 375 -0.40 -9.49 11.50
CA GLY A 375 0.26 -10.73 11.10
C GLY A 375 0.02 -11.16 9.65
N ALA A 376 -1.12 -10.76 9.04
CA ALA A 376 -1.39 -10.98 7.61
C ALA A 376 -0.51 -10.11 6.68
N LEU A 377 0.17 -9.10 7.23
CA LEU A 377 1.11 -8.21 6.54
C LEU A 377 2.57 -8.54 6.91
N CYS A 378 2.79 -9.70 7.50
CA CYS A 378 4.10 -10.23 7.88
C CYS A 378 4.36 -11.55 7.17
N ARG A 379 5.60 -12.01 7.21
CA ARG A 379 5.90 -13.38 6.76
C ARG A 379 5.21 -14.40 7.65
N PRO A 380 4.84 -15.57 7.11
CA PRO A 380 4.16 -16.63 7.90
C PRO A 380 4.94 -17.10 9.13
N ASP A 381 6.27 -17.01 9.09
CA ASP A 381 7.18 -17.34 10.18
C ASP A 381 7.47 -16.15 11.12
N GLY A 382 6.99 -14.93 10.78
CA GLY A 382 7.13 -13.70 11.56
C GLY A 382 6.09 -13.62 12.68
N GLY A 383 6.46 -13.99 13.91
CA GLY A 383 5.50 -14.05 15.05
C GLY A 383 5.39 -12.79 15.89
N HIS A 384 6.24 -11.78 15.68
CA HIS A 384 6.41 -10.65 16.61
C HIS A 384 5.24 -9.64 16.64
N LEU A 385 4.39 -9.60 15.59
CA LEU A 385 3.19 -8.75 15.53
C LEU A 385 1.89 -9.57 15.43
N ARG A 386 1.92 -10.83 15.89
CA ARG A 386 0.78 -11.75 15.75
C ARG A 386 -0.45 -11.32 16.55
N SER A 387 -0.26 -10.66 17.70
CA SER A 387 -1.34 -10.11 18.53
C SER A 387 -1.84 -8.73 18.07
N TRP A 388 -1.25 -8.14 17.03
CA TRP A 388 -1.53 -6.77 16.61
C TRP A 388 -2.66 -6.68 15.59
N LEU A 389 -3.52 -5.68 15.77
CA LEU A 389 -4.64 -5.35 14.89
C LEU A 389 -4.43 -3.98 14.25
N ARG A 390 -4.73 -3.86 12.95
CA ARG A 390 -4.76 -2.61 12.21
C ARG A 390 -6.19 -2.12 12.02
N LEU A 391 -6.44 -0.83 12.29
CA LEU A 391 -7.71 -0.15 12.11
C LEU A 391 -7.52 1.09 11.24
N ALA A 392 -8.40 1.30 10.25
CA ALA A 392 -8.37 2.45 9.35
C ALA A 392 -9.22 3.59 9.93
N PHE A 393 -8.68 4.81 9.94
CA PHE A 393 -9.41 6.01 10.35
C PHE A 393 -9.79 6.96 9.20
N CYS A 394 -9.61 6.55 7.95
CA CYS A 394 -10.12 7.27 6.79
C CYS A 394 -11.65 7.08 6.60
N LYS A 395 -12.37 7.15 7.70
CA LYS A 395 -13.81 6.92 7.82
C LYS A 395 -14.50 8.20 8.28
N SER A 396 -15.84 8.24 8.16
CA SER A 396 -16.60 9.36 8.70
C SER A 396 -16.48 9.41 10.23
N PRO A 397 -16.56 10.61 10.84
CA PRO A 397 -16.58 10.74 12.31
C PRO A 397 -17.63 9.85 12.97
N ASP A 398 -18.84 9.82 12.40
CA ASP A 398 -19.95 9.00 12.93
C ASP A 398 -19.63 7.50 12.89
N ALA A 399 -18.96 7.02 11.84
CA ALA A 399 -18.56 5.62 11.74
C ALA A 399 -17.50 5.26 12.80
N ILE A 400 -16.55 6.15 13.05
CA ILE A 400 -15.53 5.96 14.09
C ILE A 400 -16.16 5.98 15.49
N ASP A 401 -17.00 6.98 15.76
CA ASP A 401 -17.67 7.12 17.07
C ASP A 401 -18.56 5.89 17.36
N GLU A 402 -19.32 5.41 16.37
CA GLU A 402 -20.12 4.20 16.49
C GLU A 402 -19.28 2.94 16.70
N ALA A 403 -18.16 2.81 15.99
CA ALA A 403 -17.25 1.68 16.18
C ALA A 403 -16.67 1.67 17.59
N MET A 404 -16.25 2.83 18.10
CA MET A 404 -15.68 2.94 19.45
C MET A 404 -16.71 2.71 20.54
N ARG A 405 -17.93 3.22 20.40
CA ARG A 405 -19.04 2.93 21.30
C ARG A 405 -19.31 1.42 21.39
N ARG A 406 -19.45 0.76 20.25
CA ARG A 406 -19.64 -0.71 20.18
C ARG A 406 -18.50 -1.47 20.83
N LEU A 407 -17.26 -1.07 20.55
CA LEU A 407 -16.08 -1.71 21.13
C LEU A 407 -16.03 -1.55 22.65
N ALA A 408 -16.31 -0.36 23.17
CA ALA A 408 -16.34 -0.10 24.61
C ALA A 408 -17.39 -0.97 25.34
N GLU A 409 -18.58 -1.13 24.76
CA GLU A 409 -19.65 -2.00 25.28
C GLU A 409 -19.27 -3.48 25.25
N ALA A 410 -18.51 -3.91 24.23
CA ALA A 410 -18.09 -5.30 24.10
C ALA A 410 -16.79 -5.64 24.86
N ALA A 411 -15.98 -4.66 25.22
CA ALA A 411 -14.66 -4.84 25.82
C ALA A 411 -14.63 -5.80 27.02
N PRO A 412 -15.59 -5.76 27.96
CA PRO A 412 -15.59 -6.72 29.09
C PRO A 412 -15.68 -8.18 28.65
N ARG A 413 -16.44 -8.47 27.59
CA ARG A 413 -16.60 -9.83 27.04
C ARG A 413 -15.38 -10.24 26.23
N LEU A 414 -14.79 -9.31 25.47
CA LEU A 414 -13.65 -9.56 24.61
C LEU A 414 -12.35 -9.84 25.39
N ARG A 415 -12.22 -9.26 26.59
CA ARG A 415 -11.08 -9.50 27.51
C ARG A 415 -11.18 -10.82 28.29
N ALA A 416 -12.38 -11.34 28.50
CA ALA A 416 -12.64 -12.47 29.40
C ALA A 416 -12.48 -13.84 28.75
N ALA A 417 -12.01 -13.93 27.55
CA ALA A 417 -11.82 -15.16 26.78
C ALA A 417 -10.32 -15.34 26.43
#